data_bbca763a95ad8cac84170b90e69fe9d1
#
_entry.id   bbca763a95ad8cac84170b90e69fe9d1
#
_cell.length_a   1.000
_cell.length_b   1.000
_cell.length_c   1.000
_cell.angle_alpha   90.00
_cell.angle_beta   90.00
_cell.angle_gamma   90.00
#
_symmetry.space_group_name_H-M   'P 1'
#
loop_
_entity.id
_entity.type
_entity.pdbx_description
1 polymer ?
#
loop_
_entity_poly.entity_id
_entity_poly.type
_entity_poly.pdbx_seq_one_letter_code
_entity_poly.pdbx_strand_id
1 'polypeptide(L)' 'MPPLLSLSSLQLAAVIDAARPLHPAQRGEFLRKVAAILCGRRVDNDAVARAVRDAQSEFR' A
#
# COMPACT_ATOMS: atom_id res chain seq x y z
N MET A 1 -16.00 1.93 13.85
CA MET A 1 -16.04 1.11 12.65
C MET A 1 -14.66 0.54 12.36
N PRO A 2 -14.54 -0.76 12.16
CA PRO A 2 -13.23 -1.33 11.92
C PRO A 2 -12.66 -0.85 10.58
N PRO A 3 -11.35 -0.71 10.47
CA PRO A 3 -10.73 -0.34 9.20
C PRO A 3 -10.88 -1.47 8.19
N LEU A 4 -10.94 -1.12 6.91
CA LEU A 4 -10.99 -2.11 5.85
C LEU A 4 -9.70 -2.91 5.77
N LEU A 5 -8.60 -2.30 6.14
CA LEU A 5 -7.29 -2.95 6.20
C LEU A 5 -6.70 -2.75 7.58
N SER A 6 -6.21 -3.85 8.15
CA SER A 6 -5.49 -3.81 9.43
C SER A 6 -4.01 -3.95 9.16
N LEU A 7 -3.36 -2.82 8.97
CA LEU A 7 -1.91 -2.80 8.80
C LEU A 7 -1.26 -2.49 10.14
N SER A 8 -0.17 -3.18 10.43
CA SER A 8 0.65 -2.84 11.57
C SER A 8 1.35 -1.51 11.31
N SER A 9 1.86 -0.87 12.37
CA SER A 9 2.58 0.39 12.23
C SER A 9 3.76 0.26 11.27
N LEU A 10 4.47 -0.88 11.32
CA LEU A 10 5.61 -1.12 10.43
C LEU A 10 5.16 -1.28 8.99
N GLN A 11 4.06 -2.01 8.76
CA GLN A 11 3.53 -2.20 7.42
C GLN A 11 3.02 -0.89 6.83
N LEU A 12 2.32 -0.11 7.63
CA LEU A 12 1.84 1.20 7.19
C LEU A 12 3.01 2.13 6.88
N ALA A 13 4.03 2.15 7.71
CA ALA A 13 5.22 2.95 7.47
C ALA A 13 5.91 2.54 6.17
N ALA A 14 5.97 1.25 5.87
CA ALA A 14 6.57 0.78 4.62
C ALA A 14 5.80 1.27 3.40
N VAL A 15 4.46 1.25 3.46
CA VAL A 15 3.61 1.74 2.37
C VAL A 15 3.80 3.24 2.18
N ILE A 16 3.78 4.00 3.26
CA ILE A 16 3.97 5.44 3.21
C ILE A 16 5.35 5.79 2.66
N ASP A 17 6.36 5.08 3.11
CA ASP A 17 7.73 5.30 2.64
C ASP A 17 7.85 5.04 1.14
N ALA A 18 7.19 4.00 0.66
CA ALA A 18 7.18 3.68 -0.75
C ALA A 18 6.46 4.74 -1.58
N ALA A 19 5.52 5.47 -0.98
CA ALA A 19 4.80 6.53 -1.67
C ALA A 19 5.57 7.85 -1.72
N ARG A 20 6.63 8.00 -0.93
CA ARG A 20 7.39 9.26 -0.87
C ARG A 20 7.93 9.75 -2.20
N PRO A 21 8.52 8.90 -3.06
CA PRO A 21 9.04 9.37 -4.34
C PRO A 21 7.96 9.74 -5.33
N LEU A 22 6.70 9.42 -5.03
CA LEU A 22 5.60 9.74 -5.94
C LEU A 22 5.16 11.19 -5.77
N HIS A 23 4.66 11.75 -6.86
CA HIS A 23 4.06 13.07 -6.84
C HIS A 23 2.89 13.06 -5.82
N PRO A 24 2.70 14.16 -5.05
CA PRO A 24 1.61 14.20 -4.07
C PRO A 24 0.25 13.82 -4.62
N ALA A 25 -0.04 14.19 -5.86
CA ALA A 25 -1.31 13.83 -6.49
C ALA A 25 -1.45 12.33 -6.72
N GLN A 26 -0.35 11.61 -6.83
CA GLN A 26 -0.35 10.17 -7.07
C GLN A 26 -0.35 9.36 -5.78
N ARG A 27 0.00 9.97 -4.66
CA ARG A 27 0.09 9.24 -3.39
C ARG A 27 -1.23 8.63 -2.97
N GLY A 28 -2.33 9.39 -3.11
CA GLY A 28 -3.66 8.88 -2.78
C GLY A 28 -4.04 7.69 -3.66
N GLU A 29 -3.78 7.78 -4.94
CA GLU A 29 -4.07 6.69 -5.87
C GLU A 29 -3.20 5.47 -5.58
N PHE A 30 -1.93 5.70 -5.26
CA PHE A 30 -1.03 4.62 -4.88
C PHE A 30 -1.55 3.87 -3.66
N LEU A 31 -1.96 4.59 -2.62
CA LEU A 31 -2.49 3.99 -1.41
C LEU A 31 -3.78 3.20 -1.68
N ARG A 32 -4.64 3.73 -2.54
CA ARG A 32 -5.86 3.03 -2.95
C ARG A 32 -5.52 1.75 -3.70
N LYS A 33 -4.52 1.80 -4.55
CA LYS A 33 -4.08 0.64 -5.32
C LYS A 33 -3.56 -0.45 -4.40
N VAL A 34 -2.72 -0.08 -3.44
CA VAL A 34 -2.21 -1.03 -2.45
C VAL A 34 -3.36 -1.65 -1.67
N ALA A 35 -4.31 -0.82 -1.22
CA ALA A 35 -5.47 -1.29 -0.49
C ALA A 35 -6.30 -2.27 -1.34
N ALA A 36 -6.49 -1.98 -2.62
CA ALA A 36 -7.24 -2.83 -3.51
C ALA A 36 -6.56 -4.19 -3.70
N ILE A 37 -5.23 -4.19 -3.84
CA ILE A 37 -4.47 -5.43 -3.98
C ILE A 37 -4.56 -6.28 -2.72
N LEU A 38 -4.53 -5.65 -1.55
CA LEU A 38 -4.58 -6.35 -0.27
C LEU A 38 -5.99 -6.75 0.15
N CYS A 39 -6.99 -6.15 -0.47
CA CYS A 39 -8.39 -6.42 -0.12
C CYS A 39 -8.73 -7.90 -0.36
N GLY A 40 -9.30 -8.55 0.66
CA GLY A 40 -9.66 -9.95 0.56
C GLY A 40 -8.51 -10.93 0.73
N ARG A 41 -7.31 -10.44 0.98
CA ARG A 41 -6.13 -11.27 1.20
C ARG A 41 -5.67 -11.17 2.64
N ARG A 42 -4.94 -12.19 3.08
CA ARG A 42 -4.29 -12.13 4.38
C ARG A 42 -3.19 -11.07 4.31
N VAL A 43 -3.22 -10.13 5.23
CA VAL A 43 -2.23 -9.06 5.28
C VAL A 43 -1.04 -9.51 6.13
N ASP A 44 0.07 -9.78 5.47
CA ASP A 44 1.34 -10.06 6.12
C ASP A 44 2.43 -9.24 5.44
N ASN A 45 3.66 -9.34 5.94
CA ASN A 45 4.76 -8.52 5.42
C ASN A 45 5.03 -8.80 3.94
N ASP A 46 4.96 -10.06 3.53
CA ASP A 46 5.19 -10.42 2.13
C ASP A 46 4.07 -9.88 1.23
N ALA A 47 2.83 -9.98 1.67
CA ALA A 47 1.70 -9.48 0.90
C ALA A 47 1.81 -7.97 0.73
N VAL A 48 2.17 -7.25 1.79
CA VAL A 48 2.36 -5.79 1.74
C VAL A 48 3.50 -5.44 0.78
N ALA A 49 4.63 -6.14 0.87
CA ALA A 49 5.77 -5.88 -0.01
C ALA A 49 5.41 -6.08 -1.48
N ARG A 50 4.66 -7.14 -1.79
CA ARG A 50 4.21 -7.39 -3.17
C ARG A 50 3.22 -6.35 -3.65
N ALA A 51 2.27 -5.97 -2.80
CA ALA A 51 1.29 -4.96 -3.14
C ALA A 51 1.96 -3.62 -3.44
N VAL A 52 2.93 -3.24 -2.62
CA VAL A 52 3.69 -2.01 -2.81
C VAL A 52 4.45 -2.06 -4.14
N ARG A 53 5.10 -3.17 -4.41
CA ARG A 53 5.87 -3.34 -5.64
C ARG A 53 4.98 -3.27 -6.87
N ASP A 54 3.84 -3.96 -6.83
CA ASP A 54 2.89 -3.94 -7.95
C ASP A 54 2.31 -2.55 -8.17
N ALA A 55 1.98 -1.87 -7.09
CA ALA A 55 1.44 -0.51 -7.19
C ALA A 55 2.49 0.45 -7.74
N GLN A 56 3.74 0.36 -7.28
CA GLN A 56 4.82 1.22 -7.78
C GLN A 56 5.04 1.05 -9.26
N SER A 57 4.89 -0.16 -9.77
CA SER A 57 5.06 -0.48 -11.17
C SER A 57 4.10 0.32 -12.06
N GLU A 58 2.91 0.64 -11.56
CA GLU A 58 1.91 1.40 -12.32
C GLU A 58 2.18 2.91 -12.31
N PHE A 59 2.98 3.40 -11.39
CA PHE A 59 3.25 4.83 -11.26
C PHE A 59 4.65 5.25 -11.72
N ARG A 60 5.29 4.41 -12.45
CA ARG A 60 6.59 4.74 -13.03
C ARG A 60 6.45 5.55 -14.30
#